data_051c805db71eadf814c904205fb0d04c
#
_entry.id   051c805db71eadf814c904205fb0d04c
#
_cell.length_a   1.000
_cell.length_b   1.000
_cell.length_c   1.000
_cell.angle_alpha   90.00
_cell.angle_beta   90.00
_cell.angle_gamma   90.00
#
_symmetry.space_group_name_H-M   'P 1'
#
loop_
_entity.id
_entity.type
_entity.pdbx_description
1 polymer ?
#
loop_
_entity_poly.entity_id
_entity_poly.type
_entity_poly.pdbx_seq_one_letter_code
_entity_poly.pdbx_strand_id
1 'polypeptide(L)'
;MNILLLGSGGREHALAWRIARSPRLSQLFIAPGNPGMSLYGTCMPRIGVTDFAAIAALIRREHIELLVVGPEVPLVEGIVDYLHGEAGLTDLLIVGPDAKGAQLEGSKDFSKAFMQRYGIPTAAYRTFDKSTLSQAIDYLKTLQPPYVLKADGLAAGKGVIISESLEEAERELRGLLSGRFGSASTRVVIEEYLHGIECSVFIATDGCDWRVLPVAKDYKRIGEGDTGLNTGGMGSVSPVVFADEAFMQRVEEHVIRPTIEGLRAEGIDYRGFIFAGLMNVGGDPYVIEYNCRMGDPETESVMLRIDSDFVDLLERMARGHLGDYHLEESSQYAATVVLVSEGYPESYAKGIPISYPHAPTFDSLLFHAGTSRDDSGHLVTSGGRVLTASCLGSTLAEALERCYKLADRVQYTGKTLRRDIGQDLLKLS
;
A
#
# COMPACT_ATOMS: atom_id res chain seq x y z
N MET A 1 22.76 -11.63 4.31
CA MET A 1 21.63 -12.53 4.67
C MET A 1 20.84 -12.93 3.43
N ASN A 2 20.19 -14.11 3.46
CA ASN A 2 19.27 -14.54 2.41
C ASN A 2 17.87 -14.04 2.76
N ILE A 3 17.25 -13.30 1.81
CA ILE A 3 15.97 -12.65 2.00
C ILE A 3 14.95 -13.24 1.03
N LEU A 4 13.73 -13.50 1.51
CA LEU A 4 12.57 -13.81 0.67
C LEU A 4 11.61 -12.62 0.71
N LEU A 5 11.28 -12.08 -0.46
CA LEU A 5 10.23 -11.08 -0.63
C LEU A 5 8.99 -11.73 -1.27
N LEU A 6 7.84 -11.63 -0.63
CA LEU A 6 6.56 -12.08 -1.19
C LEU A 6 5.88 -10.95 -1.94
N GLY A 7 5.39 -11.26 -3.14
CA GLY A 7 4.58 -10.38 -3.96
C GLY A 7 5.10 -10.24 -5.40
N SER A 8 4.38 -9.47 -6.22
CA SER A 8 4.65 -9.34 -7.65
C SER A 8 4.25 -7.98 -8.23
N GLY A 9 3.80 -7.05 -7.41
CA GLY A 9 3.35 -5.70 -7.81
C GLY A 9 4.49 -4.70 -7.96
N GLY A 10 4.12 -3.45 -8.26
CA GLY A 10 5.05 -2.31 -8.34
C GLY A 10 5.72 -2.04 -7.00
N ARG A 11 4.95 -2.10 -5.93
CA ARG A 11 5.43 -2.02 -4.54
C ARG A 11 6.56 -3.01 -4.27
N GLU A 12 6.34 -4.30 -4.56
CA GLU A 12 7.36 -5.33 -4.32
C GLU A 12 8.55 -5.15 -5.24
N HIS A 13 8.36 -4.65 -6.46
CA HIS A 13 9.48 -4.34 -7.34
C HIS A 13 10.35 -3.20 -6.77
N ALA A 14 9.74 -2.14 -6.24
CA ALA A 14 10.47 -1.06 -5.58
C ALA A 14 11.20 -1.54 -4.32
N LEU A 15 10.55 -2.41 -3.51
CA LEU A 15 11.20 -3.07 -2.36
C LEU A 15 12.39 -3.93 -2.81
N ALA A 16 12.24 -4.76 -3.85
CA ALA A 16 13.31 -5.59 -4.39
C ALA A 16 14.51 -4.75 -4.86
N TRP A 17 14.24 -3.65 -5.58
CA TRP A 17 15.26 -2.68 -6.00
C TRP A 17 16.01 -2.10 -4.80
N ARG A 18 15.31 -1.72 -3.72
CA ARG A 18 15.93 -1.12 -2.55
C ARG A 18 16.71 -2.14 -1.73
N ILE A 19 16.18 -3.35 -1.53
CA ILE A 19 16.85 -4.46 -0.84
C ILE A 19 18.15 -4.85 -1.56
N ALA A 20 18.12 -4.93 -2.89
CA ALA A 20 19.29 -5.32 -3.70
C ALA A 20 20.47 -4.34 -3.63
N ARG A 21 20.28 -3.15 -3.06
CA ARG A 21 21.33 -2.13 -2.86
C ARG A 21 22.07 -2.27 -1.53
N SER A 22 21.58 -3.11 -0.63
CA SER A 22 22.18 -3.29 0.68
C SER A 22 23.43 -4.18 0.62
N PRO A 23 24.54 -3.78 1.25
CA PRO A 23 25.71 -4.64 1.41
C PRO A 23 25.47 -5.85 2.31
N ARG A 24 24.36 -5.88 3.07
CA ARG A 24 23.97 -6.98 3.95
C ARG A 24 23.29 -8.12 3.20
N LEU A 25 22.84 -7.88 1.96
CA LEU A 25 22.19 -8.88 1.13
C LEU A 25 23.20 -9.90 0.60
N SER A 26 22.94 -11.20 0.83
CA SER A 26 23.64 -12.28 0.17
C SER A 26 22.89 -12.75 -1.08
N GLN A 27 21.60 -13.08 -0.91
CA GLN A 27 20.72 -13.50 -1.99
C GLN A 27 19.31 -12.99 -1.74
N LEU A 28 18.63 -12.56 -2.83
CA LEU A 28 17.23 -12.19 -2.81
C LEU A 28 16.41 -13.21 -3.61
N PHE A 29 15.42 -13.81 -2.95
CA PHE A 29 14.39 -14.64 -3.58
C PHE A 29 13.08 -13.86 -3.59
N ILE A 30 12.27 -14.02 -4.62
CA ILE A 30 11.02 -13.26 -4.79
C ILE A 30 9.91 -14.21 -5.25
N ALA A 31 8.82 -14.29 -4.51
CA ALA A 31 7.74 -15.22 -4.83
C ALA A 31 6.36 -14.50 -4.89
N PRO A 32 5.65 -14.57 -6.02
CA PRO A 32 6.09 -15.13 -7.29
C PRO A 32 7.06 -14.25 -8.08
N GLY A 33 7.09 -12.91 -7.80
CA GLY A 33 7.83 -11.92 -8.55
C GLY A 33 7.20 -11.55 -9.90
N ASN A 34 7.87 -10.68 -10.63
CA ASN A 34 7.51 -10.28 -12.00
C ASN A 34 8.76 -10.14 -12.89
N PRO A 35 8.63 -9.97 -14.21
CA PRO A 35 9.77 -9.92 -15.12
C PRO A 35 10.83 -8.85 -14.80
N GLY A 36 10.43 -7.70 -14.21
CA GLY A 36 11.36 -6.63 -13.84
C GLY A 36 12.19 -6.96 -12.59
N MET A 37 11.63 -7.70 -11.66
CA MET A 37 12.30 -8.07 -10.40
C MET A 37 13.44 -9.06 -10.62
N SER A 38 13.46 -9.79 -11.73
CA SER A 38 14.56 -10.71 -12.07
C SER A 38 15.92 -10.02 -12.23
N LEU A 39 15.95 -8.69 -12.31
CA LEU A 39 17.18 -7.89 -12.28
C LEU A 39 17.79 -7.83 -10.87
N TYR A 40 17.01 -8.05 -9.83
CA TYR A 40 17.40 -7.84 -8.43
C TYR A 40 17.47 -9.13 -7.62
N GLY A 41 16.79 -10.18 -8.05
CA GLY A 41 16.75 -11.45 -7.33
C GLY A 41 16.21 -12.61 -8.17
N THR A 42 16.17 -13.77 -7.55
CA THR A 42 15.66 -14.99 -8.17
C THR A 42 14.14 -15.07 -7.98
N CYS A 43 13.38 -14.89 -9.06
CA CYS A 43 11.93 -15.03 -9.03
C CYS A 43 11.50 -16.51 -8.98
N MET A 44 10.47 -16.80 -8.16
CA MET A 44 9.88 -18.12 -7.95
C MET A 44 8.42 -18.15 -8.46
N PRO A 45 8.18 -18.08 -9.78
CA PRO A 45 6.87 -17.80 -10.37
C PRO A 45 5.81 -18.87 -10.11
N ARG A 46 6.21 -20.04 -9.59
CA ARG A 46 5.29 -21.14 -9.25
C ARG A 46 4.80 -21.13 -7.81
N ILE A 47 5.34 -20.22 -6.97
CA ILE A 47 4.99 -20.11 -5.55
C ILE A 47 4.06 -18.91 -5.38
N GLY A 48 2.78 -19.19 -5.09
CA GLY A 48 1.79 -18.15 -4.78
C GLY A 48 2.00 -17.60 -3.37
N VAL A 49 1.57 -16.36 -3.14
CA VAL A 49 1.73 -15.67 -1.85
C VAL A 49 0.94 -16.30 -0.70
N THR A 50 -0.04 -17.13 -1.00
CA THR A 50 -0.85 -17.87 -0.02
C THR A 50 -0.55 -19.37 0.02
N ASP A 51 0.43 -19.84 -0.75
CA ASP A 51 0.91 -21.22 -0.66
C ASP A 51 1.95 -21.35 0.47
N PHE A 52 1.46 -21.32 1.70
CA PHE A 52 2.31 -21.29 2.90
C PHE A 52 3.23 -22.51 3.02
N ALA A 53 2.77 -23.68 2.56
CA ALA A 53 3.58 -24.89 2.57
C ALA A 53 4.76 -24.80 1.58
N ALA A 54 4.52 -24.31 0.37
CA ALA A 54 5.60 -24.11 -0.60
C ALA A 54 6.56 -22.99 -0.18
N ILE A 55 6.04 -21.93 0.47
CA ILE A 55 6.87 -20.87 1.06
C ILE A 55 7.76 -21.42 2.17
N ALA A 56 7.23 -22.20 3.12
CA ALA A 56 8.01 -22.84 4.18
C ALA A 56 9.09 -23.78 3.62
N ALA A 57 8.76 -24.56 2.58
CA ALA A 57 9.73 -25.42 1.91
C ALA A 57 10.84 -24.61 1.23
N LEU A 58 10.51 -23.49 0.59
CA LEU A 58 11.48 -22.57 -0.02
C LEU A 58 12.40 -21.97 1.05
N ILE A 59 11.86 -21.50 2.16
CA ILE A 59 12.61 -20.90 3.27
C ILE A 59 13.67 -21.89 3.79
N ARG A 60 13.29 -23.15 4.02
CA ARG A 60 14.23 -24.19 4.48
C ARG A 60 15.30 -24.52 3.44
N ARG A 61 14.90 -24.66 2.17
CA ARG A 61 15.79 -25.06 1.07
C ARG A 61 16.85 -24.00 0.79
N GLU A 62 16.46 -22.73 0.76
CA GLU A 62 17.35 -21.61 0.42
C GLU A 62 17.95 -20.93 1.67
N HIS A 63 17.74 -21.51 2.86
CA HIS A 63 18.23 -20.96 4.14
C HIS A 63 17.89 -19.47 4.30
N ILE A 64 16.60 -19.14 4.09
CA ILE A 64 16.12 -17.76 4.24
C ILE A 64 16.19 -17.36 5.71
N GLU A 65 16.79 -16.20 5.97
CA GLU A 65 16.98 -15.62 7.30
C GLU A 65 15.92 -14.54 7.60
N LEU A 66 15.42 -13.87 6.54
CA LEU A 66 14.43 -12.80 6.67
C LEU A 66 13.35 -12.95 5.58
N LEU A 67 12.09 -12.95 6.01
CA LEU A 67 10.92 -12.87 5.15
C LEU A 67 10.34 -11.45 5.17
N VAL A 68 10.08 -10.87 4.00
CA VAL A 68 9.37 -9.60 3.84
C VAL A 68 8.05 -9.87 3.12
N VAL A 69 6.93 -9.58 3.77
CA VAL A 69 5.59 -9.81 3.19
C VAL A 69 5.10 -8.50 2.56
N GLY A 70 5.03 -8.47 1.24
CA GLY A 70 4.59 -7.29 0.50
C GLY A 70 3.08 -7.07 0.51
N PRO A 71 2.24 -8.06 0.10
CA PRO A 71 0.79 -7.90 0.01
C PRO A 71 0.07 -8.23 1.33
N GLU A 72 -1.14 -7.71 1.48
CA GLU A 72 -1.97 -7.85 2.68
C GLU A 72 -2.60 -9.25 2.84
N VAL A 73 -2.94 -9.92 1.74
CA VAL A 73 -3.70 -11.18 1.78
C VAL A 73 -3.00 -12.26 2.62
N PRO A 74 -1.71 -12.60 2.39
CA PRO A 74 -1.04 -13.61 3.22
C PRO A 74 -0.93 -13.20 4.70
N LEU A 75 -0.84 -11.90 5.02
CA LEU A 75 -0.81 -11.43 6.40
C LEU A 75 -2.15 -11.67 7.10
N VAL A 76 -3.25 -11.29 6.45
CA VAL A 76 -4.61 -11.50 6.96
C VAL A 76 -4.94 -13.00 7.06
N GLU A 77 -4.43 -13.83 6.16
CA GLU A 77 -4.58 -15.29 6.20
C GLU A 77 -3.63 -15.98 7.19
N GLY A 78 -2.74 -15.24 7.89
CA GLY A 78 -1.95 -15.72 9.01
C GLY A 78 -0.64 -16.42 8.63
N ILE A 79 0.04 -15.97 7.59
CA ILE A 79 1.34 -16.53 7.19
C ILE A 79 2.38 -16.48 8.31
N VAL A 80 2.38 -15.42 9.14
CA VAL A 80 3.31 -15.25 10.24
C VAL A 80 3.08 -16.31 11.30
N ASP A 81 1.81 -16.48 11.70
CA ASP A 81 1.38 -17.51 12.67
C ASP A 81 1.71 -18.91 12.15
N TYR A 82 1.43 -19.18 10.88
CA TYR A 82 1.74 -20.46 10.25
C TYR A 82 3.23 -20.77 10.29
N LEU A 83 4.08 -19.85 9.85
CA LEU A 83 5.52 -20.05 9.77
C LEU A 83 6.18 -20.20 11.15
N HIS A 84 5.77 -19.39 12.13
CA HIS A 84 6.27 -19.50 13.50
C HIS A 84 5.77 -20.79 14.20
N GLY A 85 4.67 -21.38 13.74
CA GLY A 85 4.19 -22.69 14.19
C GLY A 85 4.94 -23.88 13.57
N GLU A 86 5.68 -23.66 12.47
CA GLU A 86 6.41 -24.71 11.76
C GLU A 86 7.74 -25.06 12.44
N ALA A 87 8.01 -26.37 12.60
CA ALA A 87 9.26 -26.83 13.19
C ALA A 87 10.49 -26.30 12.45
N GLY A 88 11.40 -25.66 13.20
CA GLY A 88 12.63 -25.08 12.69
C GLY A 88 12.46 -23.73 11.99
N LEU A 89 11.29 -23.10 12.06
CA LEU A 89 11.05 -21.73 11.58
C LEU A 89 10.59 -20.77 12.69
N THR A 90 10.55 -21.22 13.93
CA THR A 90 10.10 -20.42 15.10
C THR A 90 10.87 -19.09 15.25
N ASP A 91 12.16 -19.10 14.91
CA ASP A 91 13.05 -17.93 15.01
C ASP A 91 13.27 -17.19 13.69
N LEU A 92 12.47 -17.52 12.65
CA LEU A 92 12.54 -16.83 11.37
C LEU A 92 12.19 -15.35 11.56
N LEU A 93 13.05 -14.47 11.05
CA LEU A 93 12.76 -13.04 11.05
C LEU A 93 11.68 -12.76 10.00
N ILE A 94 10.60 -12.10 10.41
CA ILE A 94 9.50 -11.75 9.50
C ILE A 94 9.18 -10.28 9.64
N VAL A 95 9.08 -9.58 8.51
CA VAL A 95 8.53 -8.23 8.40
C VAL A 95 7.08 -8.36 7.93
N GLY A 96 6.17 -8.21 8.87
CA GLY A 96 4.73 -8.31 8.74
C GLY A 96 4.09 -8.70 10.07
N PRO A 97 2.89 -8.21 10.40
CA PRO A 97 2.19 -8.59 11.62
C PRO A 97 1.63 -10.01 11.55
N ASP A 98 1.29 -10.57 12.70
CA ASP A 98 0.46 -11.76 12.83
C ASP A 98 -0.97 -11.51 12.30
N ALA A 99 -1.79 -12.57 12.24
CA ALA A 99 -3.17 -12.46 11.74
C ALA A 99 -4.02 -11.49 12.56
N LYS A 100 -3.75 -11.32 13.85
CA LYS A 100 -4.48 -10.38 14.72
C LYS A 100 -4.10 -8.94 14.41
N GLY A 101 -2.82 -8.63 14.26
CA GLY A 101 -2.33 -7.31 13.86
C GLY A 101 -2.76 -6.93 12.44
N ALA A 102 -2.81 -7.90 11.53
CA ALA A 102 -3.28 -7.71 10.17
C ALA A 102 -4.77 -7.32 10.08
N GLN A 103 -5.57 -7.52 11.15
CA GLN A 103 -6.96 -7.04 11.20
C GLN A 103 -7.09 -5.51 11.13
N LEU A 104 -6.04 -4.74 11.39
CA LEU A 104 -6.07 -3.30 11.13
C LEU A 104 -6.41 -2.97 9.65
N GLU A 105 -6.03 -3.84 8.70
CA GLU A 105 -6.43 -3.75 7.28
C GLU A 105 -7.53 -4.74 6.94
N GLY A 106 -7.51 -5.94 7.50
CA GLY A 106 -8.40 -7.04 7.18
C GLY A 106 -9.85 -6.81 7.58
N SER A 107 -10.13 -5.95 8.57
CA SER A 107 -11.46 -5.56 9.00
C SER A 107 -11.52 -4.08 9.35
N LYS A 108 -12.35 -3.34 8.60
CA LYS A 108 -12.57 -1.90 8.87
C LYS A 108 -13.31 -1.69 10.19
N ASP A 109 -14.22 -2.59 10.53
CA ASP A 109 -14.92 -2.58 11.81
C ASP A 109 -13.94 -2.74 12.99
N PHE A 110 -13.01 -3.71 12.91
CA PHE A 110 -11.95 -3.88 13.89
C PHE A 110 -11.09 -2.62 14.00
N SER A 111 -10.63 -2.09 12.86
CA SER A 111 -9.80 -0.90 12.79
C SER A 111 -10.49 0.32 13.43
N LYS A 112 -11.78 0.53 13.12
CA LYS A 112 -12.56 1.63 13.69
C LYS A 112 -12.79 1.47 15.21
N ALA A 113 -13.11 0.26 15.66
CA ALA A 113 -13.26 -0.03 17.07
C ALA A 113 -11.94 0.14 17.84
N PHE A 114 -10.81 -0.24 17.23
CA PHE A 114 -9.47 0.00 17.75
C PHE A 114 -9.20 1.50 17.90
N MET A 115 -9.41 2.29 16.83
CA MET A 115 -9.21 3.74 16.86
C MET A 115 -10.05 4.43 17.94
N GLN A 116 -11.34 4.04 18.06
CA GLN A 116 -12.23 4.56 19.10
C GLN A 116 -11.73 4.23 20.50
N ARG A 117 -11.26 3.01 20.73
CA ARG A 117 -10.78 2.53 22.05
C ARG A 117 -9.55 3.30 22.52
N TYR A 118 -8.66 3.65 21.59
CA TYR A 118 -7.40 4.33 21.91
C TYR A 118 -7.42 5.83 21.61
N GLY A 119 -8.59 6.40 21.34
CA GLY A 119 -8.75 7.85 21.13
C GLY A 119 -8.08 8.39 19.88
N ILE A 120 -7.88 7.55 18.85
CA ILE A 120 -7.26 7.95 17.59
C ILE A 120 -8.31 8.65 16.71
N PRO A 121 -8.04 9.88 16.22
CA PRO A 121 -8.98 10.64 15.42
C PRO A 121 -9.32 9.91 14.11
N THR A 122 -10.61 9.73 13.85
CA THR A 122 -11.15 9.14 12.62
C THR A 122 -12.56 9.63 12.40
N ALA A 123 -13.11 9.44 11.18
CA ALA A 123 -14.50 9.76 10.86
C ALA A 123 -15.49 9.06 11.79
N ALA A 124 -16.56 9.75 12.17
CA ALA A 124 -17.67 9.13 12.88
C ALA A 124 -18.26 8.00 12.02
N TYR A 125 -18.57 6.88 12.65
CA TYR A 125 -18.97 5.68 11.91
C TYR A 125 -19.97 4.83 12.64
N ARG A 126 -20.65 3.94 11.90
CA ARG A 126 -21.39 2.78 12.44
C ARG A 126 -21.27 1.60 11.49
N THR A 127 -21.24 0.40 12.06
CA THR A 127 -21.16 -0.85 11.30
C THR A 127 -22.52 -1.54 11.29
N PHE A 128 -22.89 -2.06 10.13
CA PHE A 128 -24.16 -2.74 9.89
C PHE A 128 -23.96 -4.02 9.10
N ASP A 129 -24.89 -4.95 9.27
CA ASP A 129 -25.01 -6.19 8.51
C ASP A 129 -26.40 -6.32 7.86
N LYS A 130 -26.64 -7.45 7.20
CA LYS A 130 -27.91 -7.70 6.53
C LYS A 130 -29.11 -7.67 7.49
N SER A 131 -28.94 -8.07 8.76
CA SER A 131 -30.01 -8.09 9.77
C SER A 131 -30.37 -6.69 10.26
N THR A 132 -29.42 -5.74 10.14
CA THR A 132 -29.57 -4.36 10.63
C THR A 132 -29.74 -3.34 9.48
N LEU A 133 -30.10 -3.79 8.25
CA LEU A 133 -30.28 -2.94 7.08
C LEU A 133 -31.22 -1.76 7.30
N SER A 134 -32.33 -1.93 8.01
CA SER A 134 -33.27 -0.83 8.31
C SER A 134 -32.59 0.26 9.15
N GLN A 135 -31.84 -0.14 10.17
CA GLN A 135 -31.07 0.77 11.02
C GLN A 135 -29.97 1.49 10.25
N ALA A 136 -29.33 0.79 9.28
CA ALA A 136 -28.32 1.38 8.39
C ALA A 136 -28.90 2.49 7.51
N ILE A 137 -30.11 2.28 6.96
CA ILE A 137 -30.81 3.29 6.16
C ILE A 137 -31.21 4.48 7.05
N ASP A 138 -31.71 4.23 8.26
CA ASP A 138 -32.03 5.30 9.18
C ASP A 138 -30.81 6.11 9.62
N TYR A 139 -29.65 5.44 9.77
CA TYR A 139 -28.39 6.12 10.06
C TYR A 139 -27.93 6.98 8.86
N LEU A 140 -28.02 6.47 7.62
CA LEU A 140 -27.72 7.27 6.44
C LEU A 140 -28.51 8.59 6.39
N LYS A 141 -29.80 8.57 6.77
CA LYS A 141 -30.65 9.77 6.81
C LYS A 141 -30.21 10.82 7.84
N THR A 142 -29.37 10.43 8.81
CA THR A 142 -28.82 11.37 9.81
C THR A 142 -27.54 12.06 9.32
N LEU A 143 -26.91 11.55 8.26
CA LEU A 143 -25.67 12.09 7.71
C LEU A 143 -25.95 13.14 6.63
N GLN A 144 -24.93 13.92 6.31
CA GLN A 144 -24.93 14.84 5.16
C GLN A 144 -24.12 14.23 4.00
N PRO A 145 -24.49 14.48 2.75
CA PRO A 145 -23.70 14.05 1.60
C PRO A 145 -22.31 14.73 1.59
N PRO A 146 -21.28 14.12 1.03
CA PRO A 146 -21.26 12.77 0.44
C PRO A 146 -21.36 11.65 1.47
N TYR A 147 -22.04 10.55 1.12
CA TYR A 147 -22.19 9.35 1.95
C TYR A 147 -21.06 8.37 1.68
N VAL A 148 -20.38 7.88 2.72
CA VAL A 148 -19.27 6.95 2.60
C VAL A 148 -19.68 5.56 3.09
N LEU A 149 -19.65 4.57 2.19
CA LEU A 149 -19.94 3.17 2.46
C LEU A 149 -18.68 2.34 2.20
N LYS A 150 -18.27 1.55 3.19
CA LYS A 150 -17.08 0.69 3.06
C LYS A 150 -17.45 -0.76 3.37
N ALA A 151 -17.19 -1.68 2.43
CA ALA A 151 -17.20 -3.10 2.73
C ALA A 151 -16.15 -3.40 3.81
N ASP A 152 -16.48 -4.21 4.81
CA ASP A 152 -15.62 -4.44 5.97
C ASP A 152 -14.31 -5.13 5.61
N GLY A 153 -14.35 -6.20 4.82
CA GLY A 153 -13.17 -6.99 4.46
C GLY A 153 -12.37 -6.43 3.27
N LEU A 154 -11.35 -7.20 2.88
CA LEU A 154 -10.50 -6.89 1.73
C LEU A 154 -11.31 -6.91 0.42
N ALA A 155 -11.31 -5.82 -0.32
CA ALA A 155 -12.04 -5.67 -1.58
C ALA A 155 -11.20 -5.00 -2.69
N ALA A 156 -9.87 -5.12 -2.61
CA ALA A 156 -8.91 -4.63 -3.60
C ALA A 156 -9.16 -3.16 -4.03
N GLY A 157 -9.44 -2.27 -3.06
CA GLY A 157 -9.72 -0.86 -3.30
C GLY A 157 -11.11 -0.54 -3.87
N LYS A 158 -11.91 -1.56 -4.20
CA LYS A 158 -13.25 -1.40 -4.80
C LYS A 158 -14.40 -1.38 -3.78
N GLY A 159 -14.11 -1.68 -2.52
CA GLY A 159 -15.10 -1.78 -1.45
C GLY A 159 -15.53 -0.44 -0.85
N VAL A 160 -15.00 0.69 -1.32
CA VAL A 160 -15.35 2.03 -0.86
C VAL A 160 -16.21 2.73 -1.91
N ILE A 161 -17.38 3.16 -1.50
CA ILE A 161 -18.35 3.87 -2.34
C ILE A 161 -18.62 5.22 -1.69
N ILE A 162 -18.50 6.28 -2.47
CA ILE A 162 -18.83 7.66 -2.08
C ILE A 162 -19.96 8.12 -2.97
N SER A 163 -21.09 8.52 -2.40
CA SER A 163 -22.29 8.94 -3.13
C SER A 163 -22.77 10.30 -2.66
N GLU A 164 -23.10 11.17 -3.62
CA GLU A 164 -23.71 12.48 -3.37
C GLU A 164 -25.23 12.41 -3.11
N SER A 165 -25.85 11.26 -3.38
CA SER A 165 -27.29 11.06 -3.29
C SER A 165 -27.64 9.98 -2.26
N LEU A 166 -28.60 10.30 -1.38
CA LEU A 166 -29.12 9.35 -0.41
C LEU A 166 -29.74 8.12 -1.08
N GLU A 167 -30.50 8.33 -2.18
CA GLU A 167 -31.13 7.24 -2.94
C GLU A 167 -30.07 6.28 -3.52
N GLU A 168 -28.99 6.84 -4.08
CA GLU A 168 -27.86 6.05 -4.56
C GLU A 168 -27.16 5.32 -3.41
N ALA A 169 -26.88 6.01 -2.30
CA ALA A 169 -26.25 5.39 -1.13
C ALA A 169 -27.08 4.23 -0.57
N GLU A 170 -28.40 4.37 -0.49
CA GLU A 170 -29.29 3.27 -0.08
C GLU A 170 -29.25 2.09 -1.05
N ARG A 171 -29.23 2.34 -2.36
CA ARG A 171 -29.13 1.32 -3.40
C ARG A 171 -27.79 0.57 -3.28
N GLU A 172 -26.69 1.31 -3.15
CA GLU A 172 -25.35 0.75 -3.00
C GLU A 172 -25.19 -0.05 -1.71
N LEU A 173 -25.73 0.43 -0.59
CA LEU A 173 -25.77 -0.29 0.69
C LEU A 173 -26.45 -1.65 0.57
N ARG A 174 -27.63 -1.69 -0.09
CA ARG A 174 -28.34 -2.95 -0.36
C ARG A 174 -27.50 -3.90 -1.22
N GLY A 175 -26.83 -3.36 -2.25
CA GLY A 175 -25.94 -4.12 -3.12
C GLY A 175 -24.76 -4.72 -2.36
N LEU A 176 -24.12 -3.95 -1.49
CA LEU A 176 -23.03 -4.40 -0.63
C LEU A 176 -23.49 -5.53 0.29
N LEU A 177 -24.53 -5.29 1.09
CA LEU A 177 -25.04 -6.27 2.07
C LEU A 177 -25.72 -7.51 1.41
N SER A 178 -25.99 -7.47 0.11
CA SER A 178 -26.41 -8.66 -0.65
C SER A 178 -25.25 -9.56 -1.09
N GLY A 179 -23.99 -9.18 -0.79
CA GLY A 179 -22.82 -10.00 -1.07
C GLY A 179 -22.06 -9.63 -2.34
N ARG A 180 -22.13 -8.39 -2.81
CA ARG A 180 -21.39 -7.91 -4.02
C ARG A 180 -19.90 -8.28 -4.00
N PHE A 181 -19.25 -8.27 -2.82
CA PHE A 181 -17.85 -8.64 -2.63
C PHE A 181 -17.71 -9.93 -1.79
N GLY A 182 -18.66 -10.85 -1.88
CA GLY A 182 -18.63 -12.12 -1.15
C GLY A 182 -18.59 -11.89 0.37
N SER A 183 -17.71 -12.62 1.07
CA SER A 183 -17.54 -12.50 2.53
C SER A 183 -17.07 -11.11 2.98
N ALA A 184 -16.35 -10.37 2.14
CA ALA A 184 -15.87 -9.02 2.47
C ALA A 184 -16.99 -7.99 2.68
N SER A 185 -18.19 -8.21 2.12
CA SER A 185 -19.32 -7.31 2.26
C SER A 185 -20.46 -7.85 3.14
N THR A 186 -20.18 -8.82 3.99
CA THR A 186 -21.15 -9.30 5.02
C THR A 186 -21.47 -8.22 6.04
N ARG A 187 -20.55 -7.28 6.26
CA ARG A 187 -20.73 -6.07 7.05
C ARG A 187 -20.32 -4.86 6.22
N VAL A 188 -20.95 -3.72 6.51
CA VAL A 188 -20.65 -2.43 5.88
C VAL A 188 -20.45 -1.38 6.98
N VAL A 189 -19.35 -0.66 6.90
CA VAL A 189 -19.05 0.50 7.71
C VAL A 189 -19.58 1.74 6.97
N ILE A 190 -20.46 2.50 7.61
CA ILE A 190 -20.96 3.79 7.12
C ILE A 190 -20.24 4.88 7.89
N GLU A 191 -19.59 5.81 7.18
CA GLU A 191 -18.81 6.89 7.79
C GLU A 191 -19.31 8.26 7.34
N GLU A 192 -19.07 9.27 8.15
CA GLU A 192 -19.13 10.66 7.69
C GLU A 192 -18.02 10.93 6.68
N TYR A 193 -18.28 11.85 5.77
CA TYR A 193 -17.26 12.29 4.80
C TYR A 193 -16.33 13.34 5.46
N LEU A 194 -15.03 13.09 5.42
CA LEU A 194 -14.02 14.04 5.90
C LEU A 194 -13.59 14.97 4.76
N HIS A 195 -13.60 16.27 5.04
CA HIS A 195 -13.15 17.30 4.10
C HIS A 195 -11.71 17.72 4.43
N GLY A 196 -10.79 17.56 3.48
CA GLY A 196 -9.38 17.88 3.68
C GLY A 196 -8.51 17.46 2.52
N ILE A 197 -7.21 17.32 2.77
CA ILE A 197 -6.24 16.84 1.82
C ILE A 197 -5.64 15.54 2.35
N GLU A 198 -5.66 14.49 1.53
CA GLU A 198 -5.13 13.17 1.90
C GLU A 198 -3.60 13.14 1.85
N CYS A 199 -3.00 12.38 2.77
CA CYS A 199 -1.61 11.93 2.69
C CYS A 199 -1.45 10.51 3.27
N SER A 200 -0.35 9.88 2.90
CA SER A 200 0.03 8.52 3.30
C SER A 200 1.26 8.59 4.21
N VAL A 201 1.10 8.21 5.47
CA VAL A 201 2.19 8.13 6.46
C VAL A 201 2.55 6.67 6.66
N PHE A 202 3.82 6.35 6.49
CA PHE A 202 4.36 4.99 6.65
C PHE A 202 5.17 4.90 7.91
N ILE A 203 4.83 3.93 8.74
CA ILE A 203 5.44 3.69 10.04
C ILE A 203 6.11 2.33 9.99
N ALA A 204 7.43 2.29 10.11
CA ALA A 204 8.17 1.08 10.37
C ALA A 204 8.21 0.89 11.89
N THR A 205 7.73 -0.25 12.41
CA THR A 205 7.69 -0.50 13.86
C THR A 205 8.16 -1.91 14.21
N ASP A 206 8.78 -2.02 15.35
CA ASP A 206 9.17 -3.31 15.97
C ASP A 206 8.22 -3.73 17.10
N GLY A 207 7.07 -3.03 17.22
CA GLY A 207 6.07 -3.23 18.26
C GLY A 207 6.28 -2.37 19.52
N CYS A 208 7.44 -1.73 19.64
CA CYS A 208 7.77 -0.83 20.75
C CYS A 208 8.19 0.54 20.26
N ASP A 209 9.17 0.56 19.38
CA ASP A 209 9.71 1.76 18.76
C ASP A 209 9.20 1.87 17.31
N TRP A 210 9.34 3.07 16.73
CA TRP A 210 8.94 3.32 15.35
C TRP A 210 9.87 4.31 14.65
N ARG A 211 9.85 4.27 13.31
CA ARG A 211 10.41 5.29 12.42
C ARG A 211 9.37 5.64 11.38
N VAL A 212 9.18 6.93 11.17
CA VAL A 212 8.33 7.43 10.10
C VAL A 212 9.18 7.48 8.84
N LEU A 213 8.72 6.80 7.78
CA LEU A 213 9.33 6.84 6.45
C LEU A 213 8.86 8.08 5.70
N PRO A 214 9.49 8.45 4.56
CA PRO A 214 9.07 9.60 3.78
C PRO A 214 7.58 9.62 3.50
N VAL A 215 6.91 10.72 3.87
CA VAL A 215 5.47 10.89 3.65
C VAL A 215 5.18 11.02 2.16
N ALA A 216 4.09 10.39 1.69
CA ALA A 216 3.66 10.46 0.31
C ALA A 216 2.18 10.86 0.20
N LYS A 217 1.78 11.24 -1.00
CA LYS A 217 0.37 11.41 -1.39
C LYS A 217 0.11 10.58 -2.65
N ASP A 218 -0.96 9.80 -2.63
CA ASP A 218 -1.46 9.04 -3.79
C ASP A 218 -2.60 9.77 -4.51
N TYR A 219 -2.93 9.26 -5.70
CA TYR A 219 -4.00 9.75 -6.57
C TYR A 219 -4.88 8.57 -6.97
N LYS A 220 -6.02 8.41 -6.28
CA LYS A 220 -6.84 7.18 -6.34
C LYS A 220 -7.79 7.11 -7.53
N ARG A 221 -8.24 8.26 -8.07
CA ARG A 221 -9.20 8.29 -9.17
C ARG A 221 -8.53 8.05 -10.52
N ILE A 222 -9.26 7.35 -11.41
CA ILE A 222 -8.75 7.04 -12.76
C ILE A 222 -8.59 8.26 -13.64
N GLY A 223 -9.46 9.24 -13.51
CA GLY A 223 -9.51 10.44 -14.35
C GLY A 223 -8.79 11.63 -13.76
N GLU A 224 -8.32 12.54 -14.62
CA GLU A 224 -7.76 13.83 -14.24
C GLU A 224 -8.77 14.65 -13.43
N GLY A 225 -8.28 15.52 -12.52
CA GLY A 225 -9.12 16.30 -11.62
C GLY A 225 -9.84 15.43 -10.58
N ASP A 226 -9.30 14.27 -10.24
CA ASP A 226 -9.87 13.30 -9.31
C ASP A 226 -11.30 12.88 -9.66
N THR A 227 -11.51 12.55 -10.93
CA THR A 227 -12.79 12.12 -11.49
C THR A 227 -12.83 10.61 -11.81
N GLY A 228 -14.03 10.07 -11.98
CA GLY A 228 -14.23 8.67 -12.36
C GLY A 228 -14.07 7.68 -11.19
N LEU A 229 -13.82 6.43 -11.52
CA LEU A 229 -13.77 5.32 -10.55
C LEU A 229 -12.52 5.35 -9.67
N ASN A 230 -12.63 4.84 -8.46
CA ASN A 230 -11.48 4.53 -7.60
C ASN A 230 -10.65 3.40 -8.20
N THR A 231 -9.36 3.50 -8.05
CA THR A 231 -8.35 2.53 -8.51
C THR A 231 -7.44 2.10 -7.36
N GLY A 232 -6.43 1.30 -7.64
CA GLY A 232 -5.34 1.02 -6.70
C GLY A 232 -4.32 2.16 -6.57
N GLY A 233 -4.52 3.29 -7.26
CA GLY A 233 -3.60 4.43 -7.33
C GLY A 233 -3.05 4.64 -8.74
N MET A 234 -3.10 5.89 -9.19
CA MET A 234 -2.65 6.35 -10.53
C MET A 234 -1.30 7.07 -10.49
N GLY A 235 -0.78 7.32 -9.30
CA GLY A 235 0.49 7.96 -9.08
C GLY A 235 0.70 8.33 -7.62
N SER A 236 1.91 8.74 -7.29
CA SER A 236 2.25 9.25 -5.97
C SER A 236 3.36 10.28 -6.03
N VAL A 237 3.46 11.12 -5.00
CA VAL A 237 4.52 12.10 -4.83
C VAL A 237 5.02 12.12 -3.40
N SER A 238 6.30 12.42 -3.18
CA SER A 238 6.95 12.55 -1.88
C SER A 238 8.10 13.57 -2.00
N PRO A 239 8.32 14.48 -1.02
CA PRO A 239 7.51 14.70 0.17
C PRO A 239 6.18 15.40 -0.14
N VAL A 240 5.33 15.53 0.87
CA VAL A 240 4.04 16.22 0.80
C VAL A 240 4.19 17.59 1.49
N VAL A 241 3.90 18.67 0.75
CA VAL A 241 4.23 20.06 1.16
C VAL A 241 3.57 20.46 2.48
N PHE A 242 2.32 20.00 2.71
CA PHE A 242 1.57 20.35 3.93
C PHE A 242 1.86 19.42 5.13
N ALA A 243 2.60 18.34 4.91
CA ALA A 243 3.05 17.46 6.01
C ALA A 243 4.33 18.03 6.65
N ASP A 244 4.20 19.25 7.16
CA ASP A 244 5.26 19.96 7.87
C ASP A 244 5.52 19.39 9.27
N GLU A 245 6.54 19.89 9.96
CA GLU A 245 6.92 19.44 11.29
C GLU A 245 5.77 19.53 12.29
N ALA A 246 4.97 20.61 12.25
CA ALA A 246 3.86 20.81 13.16
C ALA A 246 2.71 19.83 12.91
N PHE A 247 2.43 19.50 11.65
CA PHE A 247 1.46 18.47 11.30
C PHE A 247 1.97 17.09 11.71
N MET A 248 3.23 16.76 11.40
CA MET A 248 3.82 15.46 11.74
C MET A 248 3.94 15.24 13.24
N GLN A 249 4.17 16.29 14.04
CA GLN A 249 4.11 16.19 15.50
C GLN A 249 2.71 15.76 15.97
N ARG A 250 1.64 16.38 15.42
CA ARG A 250 0.25 15.94 15.73
C ARG A 250 -0.03 14.52 15.28
N VAL A 251 0.49 14.12 14.11
CA VAL A 251 0.40 12.73 13.64
C VAL A 251 1.05 11.76 14.62
N GLU A 252 2.25 12.11 15.12
CA GLU A 252 2.93 11.28 16.13
C GLU A 252 2.12 11.19 17.43
N GLU A 253 1.67 12.32 17.96
CA GLU A 253 0.96 12.37 19.25
C GLU A 253 -0.43 11.72 19.22
N HIS A 254 -1.19 11.95 18.14
CA HIS A 254 -2.61 11.54 18.08
C HIS A 254 -2.87 10.28 17.26
N VAL A 255 -1.91 9.86 16.42
CA VAL A 255 -2.09 8.68 15.56
C VAL A 255 -1.05 7.61 15.87
N ILE A 256 0.24 7.90 15.72
CA ILE A 256 1.27 6.85 15.75
C ILE A 256 1.42 6.28 17.17
N ARG A 257 1.68 7.13 18.15
CA ARG A 257 1.89 6.71 19.55
C ARG A 257 0.70 5.91 20.10
N PRO A 258 -0.54 6.40 20.03
CA PRO A 258 -1.68 5.62 20.52
C PRO A 258 -1.92 4.34 19.72
N THR A 259 -1.53 4.28 18.44
CA THR A 259 -1.60 3.05 17.65
C THR A 259 -0.62 2.00 18.18
N ILE A 260 0.66 2.35 18.36
CA ILE A 260 1.67 1.41 18.85
C ILE A 260 1.37 0.97 20.29
N GLU A 261 1.02 1.91 21.17
CA GLU A 261 0.64 1.63 22.56
C GLU A 261 -0.62 0.75 22.64
N GLY A 262 -1.60 1.00 21.77
CA GLY A 262 -2.82 0.20 21.68
C GLY A 262 -2.56 -1.23 21.23
N LEU A 263 -1.73 -1.44 20.22
CA LEU A 263 -1.34 -2.77 19.76
C LEU A 263 -0.65 -3.55 20.90
N ARG A 264 0.28 -2.92 21.61
CA ARG A 264 0.94 -3.53 22.78
C ARG A 264 -0.05 -3.86 23.89
N ALA A 265 -0.98 -2.95 24.20
CA ALA A 265 -1.98 -3.16 25.24
C ALA A 265 -2.91 -4.35 24.92
N GLU A 266 -3.16 -4.63 23.63
CA GLU A 266 -3.91 -5.81 23.19
C GLU A 266 -3.06 -7.08 23.05
N GLY A 267 -1.76 -7.01 23.38
CA GLY A 267 -0.83 -8.13 23.28
C GLY A 267 -0.53 -8.56 21.83
N ILE A 268 -0.56 -7.59 20.90
CA ILE A 268 -0.21 -7.80 19.49
C ILE A 268 1.26 -7.45 19.31
N ASP A 269 2.08 -8.46 18.97
CA ASP A 269 3.49 -8.25 18.58
C ASP A 269 3.55 -7.85 17.10
N TYR A 270 3.49 -6.54 16.85
CA TYR A 270 3.44 -5.98 15.50
C TYR A 270 4.86 -5.59 15.03
N ARG A 271 5.45 -6.38 14.14
CA ARG A 271 6.78 -6.11 13.57
C ARG A 271 6.66 -5.95 12.06
N GLY A 272 6.55 -4.72 11.60
CA GLY A 272 6.30 -4.48 10.19
C GLY A 272 5.96 -3.03 9.88
N PHE A 273 5.36 -2.84 8.72
CA PHE A 273 4.90 -1.53 8.30
C PHE A 273 3.44 -1.32 8.65
N ILE A 274 3.12 -0.11 9.12
CA ILE A 274 1.76 0.39 9.21
C ILE A 274 1.67 1.56 8.23
N PHE A 275 0.76 1.45 7.26
CA PHE A 275 0.35 2.58 6.45
C PHE A 275 -0.88 3.22 7.09
N ALA A 276 -0.76 4.48 7.51
CA ALA A 276 -1.87 5.30 7.95
C ALA A 276 -2.27 6.25 6.80
N GLY A 277 -3.42 5.99 6.19
CA GLY A 277 -4.07 6.93 5.28
C GLY A 277 -4.72 8.03 6.08
N LEU A 278 -4.25 9.26 5.92
CA LEU A 278 -4.68 10.40 6.73
C LEU A 278 -5.39 11.45 5.90
N MET A 279 -6.44 12.06 6.48
CA MET A 279 -7.03 13.31 6.02
C MET A 279 -6.52 14.45 6.92
N ASN A 280 -5.88 15.45 6.33
CA ASN A 280 -5.57 16.70 7.01
C ASN A 280 -6.81 17.58 7.02
N VAL A 281 -7.49 17.66 8.16
CA VAL A 281 -8.71 18.45 8.35
C VAL A 281 -8.35 19.71 9.13
N GLY A 282 -8.10 20.83 8.46
CA GLY A 282 -7.76 22.09 9.09
C GLY A 282 -6.46 22.08 9.90
N GLY A 283 -5.54 21.19 9.61
CA GLY A 283 -4.27 21.00 10.32
C GLY A 283 -4.26 19.78 11.23
N ASP A 284 -5.39 19.16 11.52
CA ASP A 284 -5.49 17.97 12.37
C ASP A 284 -5.54 16.67 11.55
N PRO A 285 -4.78 15.62 11.96
CA PRO A 285 -4.78 14.35 11.26
C PRO A 285 -5.98 13.48 11.69
N TYR A 286 -6.75 13.01 10.70
CA TYR A 286 -7.80 12.02 10.89
C TYR A 286 -7.45 10.76 10.09
N VAL A 287 -7.49 9.59 10.73
CA VAL A 287 -7.23 8.32 10.06
C VAL A 287 -8.42 7.93 9.19
N ILE A 288 -8.18 7.77 7.88
CA ILE A 288 -9.14 7.25 6.91
C ILE A 288 -9.16 5.72 6.97
N GLU A 289 -7.96 5.12 7.00
CA GLU A 289 -7.75 3.67 7.04
C GLU A 289 -6.32 3.34 7.49
N TYR A 290 -6.14 2.13 8.01
CA TYR A 290 -4.84 1.50 8.17
C TYR A 290 -4.65 0.41 7.12
N ASN A 291 -3.37 0.23 6.68
CA ASN A 291 -2.97 -0.96 5.96
C ASN A 291 -1.75 -1.57 6.68
N CYS A 292 -1.69 -2.90 6.73
CA CYS A 292 -0.65 -3.63 7.47
C CYS A 292 0.63 -3.88 6.65
N ARG A 293 0.87 -3.03 5.67
CA ARG A 293 1.98 -3.11 4.70
C ARG A 293 2.23 -1.74 4.08
N MET A 294 3.23 -1.64 3.22
CA MET A 294 3.50 -0.43 2.44
C MET A 294 2.41 -0.19 1.37
N GLY A 295 2.25 1.06 0.93
CA GLY A 295 1.31 1.45 -0.12
C GLY A 295 1.77 1.05 -1.54
N ASP A 296 0.88 1.15 -2.50
CA ASP A 296 1.13 0.93 -3.92
C ASP A 296 0.19 1.88 -4.72
N PRO A 297 0.70 3.01 -5.30
CA PRO A 297 2.09 3.18 -5.77
C PRO A 297 2.98 4.07 -4.88
N GLU A 298 2.70 4.28 -3.62
CA GLU A 298 3.52 5.17 -2.78
C GLU A 298 4.91 4.61 -2.53
N THR A 299 5.05 3.28 -2.39
CA THR A 299 6.34 2.64 -2.15
C THR A 299 7.37 2.98 -3.23
N GLU A 300 6.92 3.11 -4.48
CA GLU A 300 7.75 3.48 -5.62
C GLU A 300 8.37 4.87 -5.47
N SER A 301 7.65 5.81 -4.83
CA SER A 301 8.19 7.14 -4.51
C SER A 301 9.01 7.13 -3.22
N VAL A 302 8.54 6.45 -2.18
CA VAL A 302 9.16 6.41 -0.84
C VAL A 302 10.53 5.74 -0.89
N MET A 303 10.66 4.60 -1.59
CA MET A 303 11.93 3.85 -1.67
C MET A 303 13.04 4.65 -2.35
N LEU A 304 12.71 5.58 -3.25
CA LEU A 304 13.70 6.45 -3.88
C LEU A 304 14.28 7.48 -2.89
N ARG A 305 13.54 7.80 -1.82
CA ARG A 305 13.93 8.83 -0.85
C ARG A 305 14.55 8.29 0.44
N ILE A 306 14.72 6.99 0.58
CA ILE A 306 15.43 6.39 1.72
C ILE A 306 16.91 6.28 1.36
N ASP A 307 17.79 6.97 2.07
CA ASP A 307 19.24 6.92 1.85
C ASP A 307 19.93 5.88 2.75
N SER A 308 19.39 5.62 3.94
CA SER A 308 19.90 4.59 4.87
C SER A 308 19.81 3.16 4.29
N ASP A 309 20.58 2.24 4.87
CA ASP A 309 20.50 0.81 4.52
C ASP A 309 19.14 0.23 4.90
N PHE A 310 18.36 -0.10 3.87
CA PHE A 310 17.00 -0.59 4.05
C PHE A 310 16.95 -2.02 4.65
N VAL A 311 17.94 -2.87 4.39
CA VAL A 311 17.99 -4.21 5.01
C VAL A 311 18.31 -4.10 6.50
N ASP A 312 19.14 -3.11 6.92
CA ASP A 312 19.35 -2.86 8.36
C ASP A 312 18.04 -2.46 9.06
N LEU A 313 17.22 -1.61 8.41
CA LEU A 313 15.89 -1.26 8.91
C LEU A 313 15.01 -2.50 9.06
N LEU A 314 14.91 -3.34 8.02
CA LEU A 314 14.09 -4.54 8.02
C LEU A 314 14.53 -5.55 9.09
N GLU A 315 15.84 -5.78 9.23
CA GLU A 315 16.40 -6.70 10.23
C GLU A 315 16.13 -6.20 11.64
N ARG A 316 16.38 -4.92 11.93
CA ARG A 316 16.13 -4.32 13.26
C ARG A 316 14.65 -4.37 13.62
N MET A 317 13.78 -4.05 12.69
CA MET A 317 12.34 -4.13 12.88
C MET A 317 11.90 -5.56 13.24
N ALA A 318 12.35 -6.56 12.48
CA ALA A 318 12.01 -7.96 12.74
C ALA A 318 12.61 -8.51 14.03
N ARG A 319 13.75 -7.96 14.50
CA ARG A 319 14.40 -8.36 15.77
C ARG A 319 13.87 -7.63 17.01
N GLY A 320 13.08 -6.59 16.88
CA GLY A 320 12.67 -5.76 18.02
C GLY A 320 13.76 -4.82 18.51
N HIS A 321 14.59 -4.27 17.62
CA HIS A 321 15.76 -3.43 17.95
C HIS A 321 15.79 -2.14 17.13
N LEU A 322 14.62 -1.47 16.99
CA LEU A 322 14.51 -0.26 16.18
C LEU A 322 14.86 1.04 16.93
N GLY A 323 14.93 0.98 18.27
CA GLY A 323 15.04 2.18 19.12
C GLY A 323 16.22 3.11 18.82
N ASP A 324 17.38 2.57 18.46
CA ASP A 324 18.59 3.33 18.12
C ASP A 324 18.86 3.45 16.61
N TYR A 325 17.91 3.01 15.75
CA TYR A 325 18.04 3.17 14.31
C TYR A 325 17.84 4.63 13.89
N HIS A 326 18.71 5.12 13.03
CA HIS A 326 18.59 6.45 12.42
C HIS A 326 18.22 6.30 10.95
N LEU A 327 17.06 6.84 10.57
CA LEU A 327 16.61 6.90 9.20
C LEU A 327 17.18 8.18 8.53
N GLU A 328 17.88 7.99 7.42
CA GLU A 328 18.34 9.08 6.57
C GLU A 328 17.46 9.17 5.34
N GLU A 329 16.92 10.36 5.08
CA GLU A 329 16.05 10.64 3.95
C GLU A 329 16.73 11.58 2.95
N SER A 330 16.54 11.30 1.66
CA SER A 330 16.93 12.21 0.60
C SER A 330 16.13 13.51 0.65
N SER A 331 16.81 14.63 0.46
CA SER A 331 16.18 15.95 0.30
C SER A 331 15.49 16.15 -1.06
N GLN A 332 15.67 15.21 -2.00
CA GLN A 332 15.04 15.27 -3.32
C GLN A 332 13.56 14.94 -3.25
N TYR A 333 12.81 15.43 -4.25
CA TYR A 333 11.43 15.05 -4.50
C TYR A 333 11.38 13.77 -5.34
N ALA A 334 10.46 12.89 -5.02
CA ALA A 334 10.13 11.71 -5.81
C ALA A 334 8.71 11.82 -6.36
N ALA A 335 8.53 11.40 -7.59
CA ALA A 335 7.23 11.26 -8.21
C ALA A 335 7.11 9.89 -8.87
N THR A 336 5.89 9.36 -8.90
CA THR A 336 5.54 8.12 -9.57
C THR A 336 4.28 8.34 -10.41
N VAL A 337 4.33 7.93 -11.67
CA VAL A 337 3.20 7.95 -12.60
C VAL A 337 2.88 6.53 -13.03
N VAL A 338 1.64 6.08 -12.82
CA VAL A 338 1.20 4.72 -13.16
C VAL A 338 0.68 4.66 -14.58
N LEU A 339 1.19 3.70 -15.35
CA LEU A 339 0.75 3.37 -16.70
C LEU A 339 -0.21 2.19 -16.62
N VAL A 340 -1.42 2.37 -17.11
CA VAL A 340 -2.51 1.39 -17.01
C VAL A 340 -2.98 0.91 -18.37
N SER A 341 -3.62 -0.26 -18.39
CA SER A 341 -4.33 -0.77 -19.56
C SER A 341 -5.63 -0.01 -19.76
N GLU A 342 -6.00 0.26 -21.01
CA GLU A 342 -7.32 0.82 -21.37
C GLU A 342 -8.45 -0.04 -20.78
N GLY A 343 -9.44 0.62 -20.18
CA GLY A 343 -10.56 -0.03 -19.48
C GLY A 343 -10.35 -0.26 -18.00
N TYR A 344 -9.11 -0.15 -17.47
CA TYR A 344 -8.86 -0.20 -16.03
C TYR A 344 -9.59 0.94 -15.27
N PRO A 345 -10.21 0.72 -14.10
CA PRO A 345 -10.15 -0.45 -13.21
C PRO A 345 -11.20 -1.55 -13.50
N GLU A 346 -11.94 -1.46 -14.58
CA GLU A 346 -12.93 -2.46 -14.99
C GLU A 346 -12.28 -3.57 -15.84
N SER A 347 -12.82 -3.86 -17.00
CA SER A 347 -12.32 -4.90 -17.90
C SER A 347 -11.25 -4.34 -18.84
N TYR A 348 -10.13 -5.04 -18.96
CA TYR A 348 -9.01 -4.64 -19.83
C TYR A 348 -8.40 -5.86 -20.55
N ALA A 349 -7.77 -5.61 -21.69
CA ALA A 349 -7.04 -6.63 -22.45
C ALA A 349 -5.71 -6.96 -21.78
N LYS A 350 -5.28 -8.20 -21.91
CA LYS A 350 -3.97 -8.72 -21.48
C LYS A 350 -3.19 -9.26 -22.68
N GLY A 351 -1.89 -9.51 -22.49
CA GLY A 351 -1.05 -10.06 -23.55
C GLY A 351 -0.61 -9.02 -24.59
N ILE A 352 -0.78 -7.73 -24.33
CA ILE A 352 -0.35 -6.66 -25.23
C ILE A 352 1.17 -6.48 -25.12
N PRO A 353 1.94 -6.55 -26.23
CA PRO A 353 3.39 -6.36 -26.21
C PRO A 353 3.80 -4.99 -25.71
N ILE A 354 4.81 -4.98 -24.84
CA ILE A 354 5.36 -3.77 -24.24
C ILE A 354 6.76 -3.54 -24.77
N SER A 355 7.06 -2.32 -25.22
CA SER A 355 8.41 -1.87 -25.51
C SER A 355 8.77 -0.61 -24.72
N TYR A 356 9.98 -0.56 -24.20
CA TYR A 356 10.53 0.61 -23.52
C TYR A 356 12.05 0.65 -23.68
N PRO A 357 12.66 1.84 -23.56
CA PRO A 357 14.11 1.95 -23.65
C PRO A 357 14.77 1.27 -22.46
N HIS A 358 15.76 0.43 -22.77
CA HIS A 358 16.59 -0.20 -21.75
C HIS A 358 17.61 0.82 -21.20
N ALA A 359 17.57 1.05 -19.95
CA ALA A 359 18.53 1.40 -18.92
C ALA A 359 17.84 2.29 -17.90
N PRO A 360 17.34 1.74 -16.79
CA PRO A 360 17.01 2.54 -15.63
C PRO A 360 18.30 3.25 -15.16
N THR A 361 18.18 4.54 -14.88
CA THR A 361 19.20 5.27 -14.11
C THR A 361 18.80 5.28 -12.66
N PHE A 362 19.72 5.64 -11.75
CA PHE A 362 19.36 5.78 -10.32
C PHE A 362 18.18 6.73 -10.10
N ASP A 363 18.08 7.79 -10.90
CA ASP A 363 17.09 8.85 -10.76
C ASP A 363 15.80 8.65 -11.57
N SER A 364 15.73 7.57 -12.37
CA SER A 364 14.60 7.32 -13.29
C SER A 364 14.41 5.83 -13.50
N LEU A 365 13.39 5.27 -12.83
CA LEU A 365 13.14 3.85 -12.75
C LEU A 365 11.77 3.49 -13.35
N LEU A 366 11.71 2.34 -13.98
CA LEU A 366 10.46 1.68 -14.35
C LEU A 366 10.25 0.47 -13.44
N PHE A 367 9.23 0.53 -12.58
CA PHE A 367 8.84 -0.63 -11.80
C PHE A 367 7.71 -1.38 -12.51
N HIS A 368 7.84 -2.69 -12.60
CA HIS A 368 6.83 -3.57 -13.18
C HIS A 368 5.76 -3.88 -12.14
N ALA A 369 4.50 -3.79 -12.57
CA ALA A 369 3.35 -4.27 -11.83
C ALA A 369 2.70 -5.43 -12.61
N GLY A 370 1.63 -5.19 -13.35
CA GLY A 370 0.94 -6.20 -14.13
C GLY A 370 1.63 -6.51 -15.46
N THR A 371 2.79 -7.12 -15.41
CA THR A 371 3.54 -7.58 -16.59
C THR A 371 3.88 -9.06 -16.50
N SER A 372 3.98 -9.73 -17.65
CA SER A 372 4.45 -11.12 -17.78
C SER A 372 5.28 -11.29 -19.05
N ARG A 373 5.82 -12.48 -19.25
CA ARG A 373 6.41 -12.86 -20.53
C ARG A 373 5.46 -13.83 -21.26
N ASP A 374 5.33 -13.65 -22.56
CA ASP A 374 4.63 -14.62 -23.43
C ASP A 374 5.50 -15.87 -23.69
N ASP A 375 4.95 -16.84 -24.41
CA ASP A 375 5.65 -18.09 -24.74
C ASP A 375 6.92 -17.87 -25.58
N SER A 376 7.05 -16.73 -26.25
CA SER A 376 8.22 -16.32 -27.01
C SER A 376 9.21 -15.50 -26.17
N GLY A 377 8.91 -15.24 -24.90
CA GLY A 377 9.75 -14.48 -23.97
C GLY A 377 9.59 -12.95 -24.06
N HIS A 378 8.69 -12.44 -24.92
CA HIS A 378 8.43 -11.00 -24.99
C HIS A 378 7.67 -10.50 -23.77
N LEU A 379 7.96 -9.26 -23.38
CA LEU A 379 7.24 -8.61 -22.30
C LEU A 379 5.84 -8.19 -22.76
N VAL A 380 4.82 -8.55 -21.97
CA VAL A 380 3.42 -8.26 -22.27
C VAL A 380 2.67 -7.78 -21.03
N THR A 381 1.53 -7.10 -21.24
CA THR A 381 0.61 -6.71 -20.16
C THR A 381 -0.07 -7.94 -19.57
N SER A 382 -0.20 -7.99 -18.22
CA SER A 382 -0.93 -9.05 -17.51
C SER A 382 -1.90 -8.50 -16.45
N GLY A 383 -1.88 -7.19 -16.19
CA GLY A 383 -2.70 -6.53 -15.19
C GLY A 383 -3.24 -5.18 -15.64
N GLY A 384 -4.08 -4.56 -14.81
CA GLY A 384 -4.64 -3.23 -15.04
C GLY A 384 -3.58 -2.13 -14.88
N ARG A 385 -2.89 -2.08 -13.74
CA ARG A 385 -1.66 -1.28 -13.58
C ARG A 385 -0.52 -2.10 -14.15
N VAL A 386 0.19 -1.55 -15.12
CA VAL A 386 1.17 -2.30 -15.94
C VAL A 386 2.59 -1.99 -15.49
N LEU A 387 2.95 -0.71 -15.50
CA LEU A 387 4.27 -0.19 -15.13
C LEU A 387 4.11 1.10 -14.36
N THR A 388 5.11 1.45 -13.54
CA THR A 388 5.21 2.77 -12.93
C THR A 388 6.50 3.44 -13.36
N ALA A 389 6.42 4.72 -13.75
CA ALA A 389 7.57 5.58 -14.00
C ALA A 389 7.84 6.37 -12.72
N SER A 390 8.98 6.14 -12.08
CA SER A 390 9.34 6.75 -10.80
C SER A 390 10.66 7.48 -10.91
N CYS A 391 10.68 8.78 -10.56
CA CYS A 391 11.84 9.64 -10.76
C CYS A 391 12.10 10.55 -9.57
N LEU A 392 13.38 10.87 -9.37
CA LEU A 392 13.84 11.91 -8.45
C LEU A 392 14.03 13.24 -9.19
N GLY A 393 13.89 14.34 -8.45
CA GLY A 393 14.18 15.68 -8.92
C GLY A 393 14.52 16.62 -7.76
N SER A 394 15.21 17.72 -8.04
CA SER A 394 15.50 18.75 -7.04
C SER A 394 14.26 19.53 -6.61
N THR A 395 13.20 19.47 -7.44
CA THR A 395 11.87 20.00 -7.18
C THR A 395 10.82 18.99 -7.59
N LEU A 396 9.60 19.12 -7.05
CA LEU A 396 8.46 18.27 -7.48
C LEU A 396 8.18 18.41 -8.98
N ALA A 397 8.26 19.62 -9.52
CA ALA A 397 8.05 19.88 -10.95
C ALA A 397 9.07 19.12 -11.81
N GLU A 398 10.35 19.10 -11.42
CA GLU A 398 11.41 18.36 -12.12
C GLU A 398 11.18 16.84 -12.04
N ALA A 399 10.83 16.32 -10.86
CA ALA A 399 10.53 14.89 -10.68
C ALA A 399 9.38 14.45 -11.59
N LEU A 400 8.30 15.23 -11.64
CA LEU A 400 7.14 14.98 -12.49
C LEU A 400 7.49 15.05 -13.99
N GLU A 401 8.23 16.07 -14.41
CA GLU A 401 8.68 16.20 -15.80
C GLU A 401 9.48 14.97 -16.25
N ARG A 402 10.40 14.50 -15.40
CA ARG A 402 11.20 13.29 -15.67
C ARG A 402 10.30 12.05 -15.76
N CYS A 403 9.33 11.89 -14.83
CA CYS A 403 8.38 10.78 -14.85
C CYS A 403 7.56 10.74 -16.15
N TYR A 404 7.01 11.87 -16.58
CA TYR A 404 6.23 11.92 -17.82
C TYR A 404 7.09 11.65 -19.06
N LYS A 405 8.33 12.20 -19.13
CA LYS A 405 9.27 11.86 -20.20
C LYS A 405 9.59 10.37 -20.24
N LEU A 406 9.74 9.73 -19.08
CA LEU A 406 9.98 8.29 -19.00
C LEU A 406 8.73 7.50 -19.40
N ALA A 407 7.56 7.86 -18.89
CA ALA A 407 6.26 7.24 -19.21
C ALA A 407 5.92 7.32 -20.71
N ASP A 408 6.24 8.45 -21.37
CA ASP A 408 6.00 8.64 -22.82
C ASP A 408 6.89 7.73 -23.69
N ARG A 409 8.03 7.29 -23.19
CA ARG A 409 8.93 6.36 -23.89
C ARG A 409 8.47 4.89 -23.81
N VAL A 410 7.59 4.56 -22.88
CA VAL A 410 6.95 3.23 -22.77
C VAL A 410 5.85 3.14 -23.82
N GLN A 411 5.81 2.08 -24.60
CA GLN A 411 4.84 1.88 -25.67
C GLN A 411 4.13 0.54 -25.54
N TYR A 412 2.81 0.56 -25.50
CA TYR A 412 1.91 -0.57 -25.70
C TYR A 412 0.52 -0.04 -26.11
N THR A 413 -0.21 -0.83 -26.86
CA THR A 413 -1.56 -0.45 -27.33
C THR A 413 -2.51 -0.31 -26.14
N GLY A 414 -3.29 0.76 -26.11
CA GLY A 414 -4.23 1.04 -25.01
C GLY A 414 -3.56 1.56 -23.73
N LYS A 415 -2.32 2.10 -23.83
CA LYS A 415 -1.67 2.76 -22.69
C LYS A 415 -2.43 4.00 -22.27
N THR A 416 -2.79 4.07 -20.99
CA THR A 416 -3.42 5.23 -20.36
C THR A 416 -2.67 5.64 -19.10
N LEU A 417 -2.67 6.92 -18.75
CA LEU A 417 -2.09 7.48 -17.53
C LEU A 417 -2.75 8.83 -17.21
N ARG A 418 -2.67 9.27 -15.97
CA ARG A 418 -3.05 10.64 -15.56
C ARG A 418 -1.89 11.60 -15.79
N ARG A 419 -2.18 12.80 -16.29
CA ARG A 419 -1.16 13.83 -16.53
C ARG A 419 -1.19 14.99 -15.52
N ASP A 420 -2.05 14.87 -14.51
CA ASP A 420 -2.24 15.88 -13.46
C ASP A 420 -1.67 15.45 -12.09
N ILE A 421 -0.90 14.35 -12.02
CA ILE A 421 -0.26 13.90 -10.78
C ILE A 421 0.62 15.03 -10.22
N GLY A 422 0.43 15.37 -8.94
CA GLY A 422 1.20 16.41 -8.24
C GLY A 422 0.79 17.85 -8.53
N GLN A 423 -0.12 18.09 -9.48
CA GLN A 423 -0.49 19.46 -9.87
C GLN A 423 -1.23 20.25 -8.79
N ASP A 424 -1.95 19.56 -7.92
CA ASP A 424 -2.59 20.14 -6.74
C ASP A 424 -1.56 20.63 -5.71
N LEU A 425 -0.51 19.85 -5.46
CA LEU A 425 0.55 20.21 -4.52
C LEU A 425 1.46 21.33 -5.05
N LEU A 426 1.69 21.38 -6.36
CA LEU A 426 2.42 22.51 -6.98
C LEU A 426 1.70 23.85 -6.82
N LYS A 427 0.39 23.86 -6.57
CA LYS A 427 -0.40 25.07 -6.29
C LYS A 427 -0.34 25.50 -4.83
N LEU A 428 0.12 24.63 -3.95
CA LEU A 428 0.27 24.89 -2.50
C LEU A 428 1.69 25.28 -2.12
N SER A 429 2.66 25.07 -3.02
CA SER A 429 4.11 25.37 -2.83
C SER A 429 4.50 26.79 -3.18
#